data_cb0c6092d3eefd048706a07380a7522e
#
_entry.id   cb0c6092d3eefd048706a07380a7522e
#
_cell.length_a   1.000
_cell.length_b   1.000
_cell.length_c   1.000
_cell.angle_alpha   90.00
_cell.angle_beta   90.00
_cell.angle_gamma   90.00
#
_symmetry.space_group_name_H-M   'P 1'
#
loop_
_entity.id
_entity.type
_entity.pdbx_description
1 polymer ?
#
loop_
_entity_poly.entity_id
_entity_poly.type
_entity_poly.pdbx_seq_one_letter_code
_entity_poly.pdbx_strand_id
1 'polypeptide(L)'
;TAMWDKTSFSPEVMERELALAEETGLNCARVVLQYAVYAENPKHFIKAFDKFLEICDRHRIKAMPIFFDDCVFGANADPVTGPQPEPLKGWYAWAWSPSPGHTMVIDERTHPLLETYVKEIMTRFGQDDRIFVWDLYNEPTNSGLGDRSLPLLKSVVKWAREVDVKQPITVGVWCGNEGLNRFCLDNSDIVSFHCYADANHTRNTCRELKKEGRPVICTEWMNRPAASTIPTVLPVFAEEEVGCMMWGLVTGKKQTARTWGHRPAHGEDQG
;
A
#
# COMPACT_ATOMS: atom_id res chain seq x y z
N THR A 1 -8.30 8.29 0.67
CA THR A 1 -9.33 8.80 -0.29
C THR A 1 -8.83 9.93 -1.17
N ALA A 2 -8.11 10.92 -0.61
CA ALA A 2 -7.75 12.16 -1.33
C ALA A 2 -7.10 11.96 -2.70
N MET A 3 -6.27 10.94 -2.87
CA MET A 3 -5.59 10.69 -4.15
C MET A 3 -6.57 10.41 -5.32
N TRP A 4 -7.73 9.84 -5.04
CA TRP A 4 -8.69 9.39 -6.05
C TRP A 4 -9.99 10.20 -6.09
N ASP A 5 -10.28 10.95 -5.03
CA ASP A 5 -11.53 11.70 -4.89
C ASP A 5 -11.66 12.82 -5.94
N LYS A 6 -12.82 12.97 -6.53
CA LYS A 6 -13.09 13.97 -7.57
C LYS A 6 -12.79 15.41 -7.17
N THR A 7 -12.82 15.70 -5.85
CA THR A 7 -12.56 17.05 -5.32
C THR A 7 -11.08 17.35 -5.12
N SER A 8 -10.24 16.32 -5.10
CA SER A 8 -8.79 16.44 -4.79
C SER A 8 -7.89 15.70 -5.77
N PHE A 9 -8.45 14.96 -6.73
CA PHE A 9 -7.70 14.31 -7.80
C PHE A 9 -7.01 15.36 -8.68
N SER A 10 -5.68 15.32 -8.74
CA SER A 10 -4.89 16.26 -9.54
C SER A 10 -3.80 15.53 -10.32
N PRO A 11 -4.03 15.32 -11.64
CA PRO A 11 -3.00 14.78 -12.53
C PRO A 11 -1.71 15.60 -12.54
N GLU A 12 -1.81 16.93 -12.39
CA GLU A 12 -0.66 17.84 -12.38
C GLU A 12 0.24 17.63 -11.16
N VAL A 13 -0.36 17.34 -10.01
CA VAL A 13 0.39 16.99 -8.80
C VAL A 13 1.06 15.63 -8.98
N MET A 14 0.33 14.64 -9.48
CA MET A 14 0.87 13.29 -9.76
C MET A 14 2.04 13.36 -10.77
N GLU A 15 1.89 14.13 -11.84
CA GLU A 15 2.94 14.34 -12.85
C GLU A 15 4.23 14.87 -12.21
N ARG A 16 4.12 15.93 -11.40
CA ARG A 16 5.26 16.53 -10.71
C ARG A 16 5.93 15.55 -9.73
N GLU A 17 5.14 14.83 -8.96
CA GLU A 17 5.66 13.91 -7.94
C GLU A 17 6.29 12.66 -8.55
N LEU A 18 5.73 12.12 -9.63
CA LEU A 18 6.30 11.00 -10.36
C LEU A 18 7.52 11.38 -11.19
N ALA A 19 7.59 12.63 -11.70
CA ALA A 19 8.81 13.15 -12.29
C ALA A 19 9.99 13.18 -11.31
N LEU A 20 9.75 13.64 -10.06
CA LEU A 20 10.75 13.59 -8.99
C LEU A 20 11.15 12.14 -8.63
N ALA A 21 10.19 11.23 -8.65
CA ALA A 21 10.46 9.81 -8.43
C ALA A 21 11.40 9.24 -9.51
N GLU A 22 11.13 9.53 -10.80
CA GLU A 22 11.98 9.15 -11.91
C GLU A 22 13.39 9.73 -11.78
N GLU A 23 13.52 11.03 -11.48
CA GLU A 23 14.81 11.71 -11.29
C GLU A 23 15.66 11.08 -10.19
N THR A 24 15.02 10.52 -9.14
CA THR A 24 15.69 9.81 -8.04
C THR A 24 15.95 8.34 -8.34
N GLY A 25 15.56 7.83 -9.51
CA GLY A 25 15.77 6.44 -9.93
C GLY A 25 14.73 5.45 -9.43
N LEU A 26 13.60 5.93 -8.89
CA LEU A 26 12.49 5.05 -8.51
C LEU A 26 11.76 4.57 -9.77
N ASN A 27 11.40 3.30 -9.80
CA ASN A 27 10.80 2.64 -10.96
C ASN A 27 9.47 1.93 -10.67
N CYS A 28 8.98 2.01 -9.44
CA CYS A 28 7.69 1.46 -9.05
C CYS A 28 7.01 2.34 -7.99
N ALA A 29 5.69 2.46 -8.09
CA ALA A 29 4.84 3.16 -7.12
C ALA A 29 3.75 2.22 -6.58
N ARG A 30 3.75 1.97 -5.27
CA ARG A 30 2.75 1.20 -4.56
C ARG A 30 1.66 2.12 -4.02
N VAL A 31 0.40 1.89 -4.38
CA VAL A 31 -0.72 2.79 -4.09
C VAL A 31 -1.96 2.05 -3.64
N VAL A 32 -2.64 2.57 -2.61
CA VAL A 32 -3.92 2.01 -2.15
C VAL A 32 -5.06 2.48 -3.06
N LEU A 33 -5.79 1.53 -3.62
CA LEU A 33 -7.05 1.77 -4.33
C LEU A 33 -8.16 1.96 -3.29
N GLN A 34 -8.83 3.11 -3.32
CA GLN A 34 -9.77 3.47 -2.26
C GLN A 34 -11.20 3.06 -2.62
N TYR A 35 -11.71 2.02 -1.98
CA TYR A 35 -13.05 1.49 -2.24
C TYR A 35 -14.16 2.55 -2.07
N ALA A 36 -14.06 3.41 -1.05
CA ALA A 36 -15.08 4.45 -0.82
C ALA A 36 -15.28 5.37 -2.04
N VAL A 37 -14.20 5.72 -2.73
CA VAL A 37 -14.26 6.54 -3.95
C VAL A 37 -14.84 5.75 -5.13
N TYR A 38 -14.45 4.48 -5.25
CA TYR A 38 -15.05 3.59 -6.25
C TYR A 38 -16.55 3.42 -6.02
N ALA A 39 -16.98 3.14 -4.79
CA ALA A 39 -18.39 2.95 -4.45
C ALA A 39 -19.26 4.19 -4.72
N GLU A 40 -18.71 5.40 -4.48
CA GLU A 40 -19.42 6.66 -4.83
C GLU A 40 -19.54 6.84 -6.35
N ASN A 41 -18.47 6.61 -7.09
CA ASN A 41 -18.45 6.82 -8.54
C ASN A 41 -17.44 5.91 -9.25
N PRO A 42 -17.82 4.67 -9.61
CA PRO A 42 -16.93 3.72 -10.27
C PRO A 42 -16.31 4.27 -11.57
N LYS A 43 -17.10 5.00 -12.36
CA LYS A 43 -16.61 5.57 -13.64
C LYS A 43 -15.54 6.63 -13.45
N HIS A 44 -15.68 7.47 -12.42
CA HIS A 44 -14.64 8.45 -12.07
C HIS A 44 -13.40 7.74 -11.57
N PHE A 45 -13.55 6.80 -10.62
CA PHE A 45 -12.43 6.06 -10.05
C PHE A 45 -11.60 5.33 -11.12
N ILE A 46 -12.26 4.63 -12.03
CA ILE A 46 -11.59 3.91 -13.12
C ILE A 46 -10.81 4.87 -14.02
N LYS A 47 -11.39 6.03 -14.38
CA LYS A 47 -10.69 7.06 -15.17
C LYS A 47 -9.50 7.66 -14.42
N ALA A 48 -9.65 7.90 -13.12
CA ALA A 48 -8.59 8.44 -12.28
C ALA A 48 -7.43 7.45 -12.17
N PHE A 49 -7.74 6.17 -11.97
CA PHE A 49 -6.73 5.11 -11.92
C PHE A 49 -6.02 4.93 -13.27
N ASP A 50 -6.74 4.90 -14.38
CA ASP A 50 -6.14 4.84 -15.73
C ASP A 50 -5.25 6.05 -16.01
N LYS A 51 -5.67 7.26 -15.60
CA LYS A 51 -4.83 8.47 -15.72
C LYS A 51 -3.56 8.39 -14.87
N PHE A 52 -3.64 7.84 -13.66
CA PHE A 52 -2.46 7.58 -12.84
C PHE A 52 -1.49 6.60 -13.52
N LEU A 53 -2.01 5.50 -14.10
CA LEU A 53 -1.20 4.55 -14.85
C LEU A 53 -0.54 5.18 -16.08
N GLU A 54 -1.25 6.07 -16.79
CA GLU A 54 -0.70 6.83 -17.92
C GLU A 54 0.48 7.72 -17.48
N ILE A 55 0.35 8.39 -16.34
CA ILE A 55 1.41 9.25 -15.80
C ILE A 55 2.61 8.39 -15.35
N CYS A 56 2.37 7.29 -14.65
CA CYS A 56 3.41 6.34 -14.28
C CYS A 56 4.21 5.86 -15.50
N ASP A 57 3.53 5.48 -16.57
CA ASP A 57 4.18 4.97 -17.80
C ASP A 57 5.06 6.02 -18.48
N ARG A 58 4.61 7.29 -18.52
CA ARG A 58 5.44 8.41 -19.02
C ARG A 58 6.75 8.56 -18.26
N HIS A 59 6.74 8.29 -16.97
CA HIS A 59 7.90 8.36 -16.07
C HIS A 59 8.60 7.01 -15.88
N ARG A 60 8.30 6.00 -16.70
CA ARG A 60 8.90 4.66 -16.60
C ARG A 60 8.72 4.01 -15.23
N ILE A 61 7.64 4.34 -14.55
CA ILE A 61 7.26 3.82 -13.24
C ILE A 61 6.15 2.79 -13.42
N LYS A 62 6.32 1.61 -12.85
CA LYS A 62 5.26 0.59 -12.80
C LYS A 62 4.42 0.77 -11.55
N ALA A 63 3.12 0.50 -11.65
CA ALA A 63 2.23 0.56 -10.52
C ALA A 63 2.13 -0.79 -9.78
N MET A 64 2.03 -0.74 -8.46
CA MET A 64 1.65 -1.85 -7.59
C MET A 64 0.40 -1.44 -6.80
N PRO A 65 -0.80 -1.63 -7.36
CA PRO A 65 -2.04 -1.27 -6.69
C PRO A 65 -2.37 -2.23 -5.56
N ILE A 66 -2.88 -1.69 -4.45
CA ILE A 66 -3.35 -2.40 -3.26
C ILE A 66 -4.87 -2.28 -3.20
N PHE A 67 -5.59 -3.40 -3.04
CA PHE A 67 -7.05 -3.35 -2.94
C PHE A 67 -7.54 -2.95 -1.56
N PHE A 68 -7.05 -3.61 -0.51
CA PHE A 68 -7.50 -3.41 0.87
C PHE A 68 -6.37 -3.05 1.82
N ASP A 69 -6.72 -2.35 2.89
CA ASP A 69 -5.76 -1.84 3.87
C ASP A 69 -6.47 -1.69 5.22
N ASP A 70 -5.94 -2.32 6.27
CA ASP A 70 -6.50 -2.22 7.62
C ASP A 70 -5.95 -1.02 8.40
N CYS A 71 -4.89 -0.38 7.91
CA CYS A 71 -4.21 0.68 8.64
C CYS A 71 -5.06 1.95 8.76
N VAL A 72 -5.14 2.49 9.97
CA VAL A 72 -5.75 3.80 10.25
C VAL A 72 -4.89 4.59 11.21
N PHE A 73 -4.53 5.82 10.82
CA PHE A 73 -3.73 6.73 11.64
C PHE A 73 -4.33 8.13 11.63
N GLY A 74 -4.98 8.52 12.74
CA GLY A 74 -5.56 9.85 12.89
C GLY A 74 -6.70 10.20 11.95
N ALA A 75 -7.20 9.23 11.18
CA ALA A 75 -8.36 9.35 10.31
C ALA A 75 -9.53 8.54 10.87
N ASN A 76 -10.66 8.60 10.17
CA ASN A 76 -11.81 7.75 10.46
C ASN A 76 -11.52 6.31 10.00
N ALA A 77 -11.86 5.32 10.83
CA ALA A 77 -11.74 3.91 10.49
C ALA A 77 -12.69 3.49 9.35
N ASP A 78 -13.75 4.26 9.11
CA ASP A 78 -14.61 4.12 7.94
C ASP A 78 -14.42 5.36 7.05
N PRO A 79 -13.68 5.24 5.93
CA PRO A 79 -13.34 6.37 5.09
C PRO A 79 -14.57 6.96 4.39
N VAL A 80 -14.54 8.28 4.24
CA VAL A 80 -15.55 9.04 3.50
C VAL A 80 -14.91 9.75 2.32
N THR A 81 -15.71 10.03 1.30
CA THR A 81 -15.32 10.84 0.15
C THR A 81 -15.40 12.35 0.49
N GLY A 82 -14.90 13.18 -0.42
CA GLY A 82 -14.84 14.63 -0.22
C GLY A 82 -13.60 15.11 0.54
N PRO A 83 -13.64 16.32 1.10
CA PRO A 83 -12.50 16.93 1.77
C PRO A 83 -11.98 16.06 2.92
N GLN A 84 -10.69 15.80 2.92
CA GLN A 84 -10.02 15.00 3.96
C GLN A 84 -9.44 15.92 5.04
N PRO A 85 -9.31 15.44 6.30
CA PRO A 85 -8.68 16.19 7.37
C PRO A 85 -7.29 16.68 6.96
N GLU A 86 -6.92 17.88 7.38
CA GLU A 86 -5.53 18.32 7.24
C GLU A 86 -4.61 17.52 8.16
N PRO A 87 -3.40 17.18 7.69
CA PRO A 87 -2.45 16.45 8.51
C PRO A 87 -2.05 17.26 9.73
N LEU A 88 -1.96 16.62 10.89
CA LEU A 88 -1.41 17.24 12.08
C LEU A 88 0.06 17.55 11.83
N LYS A 89 0.43 18.84 11.91
CA LYS A 89 1.80 19.29 11.66
C LYS A 89 2.78 18.54 12.56
N GLY A 90 3.82 17.99 11.96
CA GLY A 90 4.82 17.23 12.68
C GLY A 90 4.52 15.73 12.87
N TRP A 91 3.31 15.28 12.61
CA TRP A 91 2.99 13.84 12.72
C TRP A 91 3.22 13.13 11.39
N TYR A 92 3.96 12.01 11.40
CA TYR A 92 4.42 11.31 10.19
C TYR A 92 3.28 10.67 9.36
N ALA A 93 2.22 10.18 9.98
CA ALA A 93 1.18 9.36 9.33
C ALA A 93 -0.26 9.88 9.55
N TRP A 94 -0.44 11.12 9.98
CA TRP A 94 -1.76 11.66 10.24
C TRP A 94 -2.67 11.61 9.00
N ALA A 95 -3.94 11.31 9.23
CA ALA A 95 -4.99 11.20 8.20
C ALA A 95 -4.82 10.04 7.20
N TRP A 96 -4.17 8.94 7.60
CA TRP A 96 -4.18 7.70 6.82
C TRP A 96 -5.52 6.97 7.02
N SER A 97 -6.21 6.66 5.91
CA SER A 97 -7.52 6.00 5.90
C SER A 97 -7.41 4.58 5.37
N PRO A 98 -8.09 3.61 5.98
CA PRO A 98 -8.13 2.22 5.51
C PRO A 98 -8.94 2.08 4.20
N SER A 99 -8.95 0.90 3.62
CA SER A 99 -9.83 0.52 2.50
C SER A 99 -10.28 -0.94 2.67
N PRO A 100 -11.56 -1.27 2.67
CA PRO A 100 -12.74 -0.42 2.40
C PRO A 100 -13.16 0.46 3.60
N GLY A 101 -12.80 0.09 4.81
CA GLY A 101 -13.20 0.62 6.10
C GLY A 101 -13.52 -0.51 7.07
N HIS A 102 -13.27 -0.29 8.37
CA HIS A 102 -13.32 -1.35 9.37
C HIS A 102 -14.71 -1.97 9.52
N THR A 103 -15.79 -1.16 9.40
CA THR A 103 -17.16 -1.69 9.45
C THR A 103 -17.41 -2.68 8.32
N MET A 104 -16.94 -2.39 7.11
CA MET A 104 -17.10 -3.30 5.96
C MET A 104 -16.20 -4.53 6.07
N VAL A 105 -14.99 -4.39 6.61
CA VAL A 105 -14.07 -5.51 6.81
C VAL A 105 -14.67 -6.60 7.67
N ILE A 106 -15.37 -6.22 8.75
CA ILE A 106 -15.95 -7.18 9.73
C ILE A 106 -17.35 -7.69 9.35
N ASP A 107 -18.00 -7.10 8.36
CA ASP A 107 -19.35 -7.48 7.93
C ASP A 107 -19.32 -8.25 6.61
N GLU A 108 -19.35 -9.57 6.70
CA GLU A 108 -19.32 -10.44 5.50
C GLU A 108 -20.48 -10.20 4.53
N ARG A 109 -21.57 -9.54 4.96
CA ARG A 109 -22.68 -9.16 4.07
C ARG A 109 -22.26 -8.12 3.03
N THR A 110 -21.16 -7.42 3.25
CA THR A 110 -20.57 -6.44 2.30
C THR A 110 -19.70 -7.10 1.24
N HIS A 111 -19.27 -8.36 1.45
CA HIS A 111 -18.35 -9.07 0.55
C HIS A 111 -18.79 -9.09 -0.91
N PRO A 112 -20.09 -9.26 -1.28
CA PRO A 112 -20.50 -9.21 -2.68
C PRO A 112 -20.21 -7.87 -3.38
N LEU A 113 -20.24 -6.77 -2.64
CA LEU A 113 -19.89 -5.44 -3.16
C LEU A 113 -18.37 -5.33 -3.39
N LEU A 114 -17.59 -5.84 -2.45
CA LEU A 114 -16.13 -5.85 -2.52
C LEU A 114 -15.63 -6.81 -3.60
N GLU A 115 -16.28 -7.95 -3.79
CA GLU A 115 -16.01 -8.88 -4.89
C GLU A 115 -16.21 -8.21 -6.26
N THR A 116 -17.35 -7.52 -6.42
CA THR A 116 -17.64 -6.77 -7.64
C THR A 116 -16.53 -5.76 -7.95
N TYR A 117 -16.11 -4.98 -6.95
CA TYR A 117 -15.02 -4.02 -7.06
C TYR A 117 -13.70 -4.66 -7.50
N VAL A 118 -13.25 -5.70 -6.80
CA VAL A 118 -11.98 -6.39 -7.10
C VAL A 118 -12.02 -6.97 -8.51
N LYS A 119 -13.07 -7.71 -8.84
CA LYS A 119 -13.19 -8.35 -10.15
C LYS A 119 -13.31 -7.36 -11.30
N GLU A 120 -14.05 -6.25 -11.14
CA GLU A 120 -14.14 -5.21 -12.17
C GLU A 120 -12.79 -4.59 -12.47
N ILE A 121 -12.05 -4.18 -11.42
CA ILE A 121 -10.74 -3.57 -11.59
C ILE A 121 -9.74 -4.55 -12.20
N MET A 122 -9.66 -5.78 -11.68
CA MET A 122 -8.73 -6.78 -12.20
C MET A 122 -9.09 -7.23 -13.63
N THR A 123 -10.37 -7.38 -13.97
CA THR A 123 -10.79 -7.70 -15.34
C THR A 123 -10.39 -6.60 -16.32
N ARG A 124 -10.54 -5.34 -15.90
CA ARG A 124 -10.24 -4.20 -16.75
C ARG A 124 -8.76 -3.98 -16.99
N PHE A 125 -7.95 -4.16 -15.96
CA PHE A 125 -6.51 -3.85 -15.98
C PHE A 125 -5.61 -5.10 -15.88
N GLY A 126 -6.16 -6.29 -15.86
CA GLY A 126 -5.41 -7.54 -15.69
C GLY A 126 -4.46 -7.89 -16.83
N GLN A 127 -4.60 -7.22 -17.99
CA GLN A 127 -3.67 -7.39 -19.13
C GLN A 127 -2.82 -6.12 -19.35
N ASP A 128 -2.80 -5.18 -18.41
CA ASP A 128 -2.13 -3.89 -18.54
C ASP A 128 -0.67 -3.98 -18.09
N ASP A 129 0.27 -3.70 -19.00
CA ASP A 129 1.71 -3.76 -18.73
C ASP A 129 2.22 -2.65 -17.79
N ARG A 130 1.40 -1.63 -17.53
CA ARG A 130 1.72 -0.56 -16.57
C ARG A 130 1.66 -1.03 -15.12
N ILE A 131 0.97 -2.15 -14.86
CA ILE A 131 0.88 -2.78 -13.54
C ILE A 131 1.93 -3.89 -13.42
N PHE A 132 2.72 -3.82 -12.35
CA PHE A 132 3.79 -4.77 -12.05
C PHE A 132 3.29 -5.98 -11.26
N VAL A 133 2.55 -5.74 -10.17
CA VAL A 133 2.04 -6.73 -9.21
C VAL A 133 0.72 -6.24 -8.65
N TRP A 134 -0.23 -7.14 -8.40
CA TRP A 134 -1.42 -6.89 -7.60
C TRP A 134 -1.14 -7.20 -6.13
N ASP A 135 -1.23 -6.21 -5.26
CA ASP A 135 -1.21 -6.39 -3.81
C ASP A 135 -2.65 -6.45 -3.30
N LEU A 136 -3.04 -7.59 -2.78
CA LEU A 136 -4.45 -7.78 -2.43
C LEU A 136 -4.83 -7.13 -1.10
N TYR A 137 -3.88 -7.05 -0.16
CA TYR A 137 -4.19 -6.55 1.18
C TYR A 137 -2.95 -6.00 1.88
N ASN A 138 -2.98 -4.74 2.26
CA ASN A 138 -1.98 -4.12 3.12
C ASN A 138 -2.26 -4.45 4.59
N GLU A 139 -1.28 -5.07 5.24
CA GLU A 139 -1.26 -5.32 6.68
C GLU A 139 -2.59 -5.82 7.27
N PRO A 140 -3.15 -6.93 6.75
CA PRO A 140 -4.36 -7.50 7.34
C PRO A 140 -4.15 -7.77 8.83
N THR A 141 -5.17 -7.55 9.65
CA THR A 141 -5.18 -7.63 11.12
C THR A 141 -4.65 -6.39 11.86
N ASN A 142 -4.16 -5.37 11.16
CA ASN A 142 -3.65 -4.14 11.77
C ASN A 142 -4.77 -3.30 12.43
N SER A 143 -4.37 -2.23 13.09
CA SER A 143 -5.22 -1.19 13.70
C SER A 143 -6.35 -1.73 14.59
N GLY A 144 -6.05 -2.82 15.30
CA GLY A 144 -6.97 -3.42 16.26
C GLY A 144 -8.05 -4.32 15.67
N LEU A 145 -8.03 -4.59 14.36
CA LEU A 145 -8.95 -5.56 13.74
C LEU A 145 -8.65 -6.99 14.16
N GLY A 146 -7.36 -7.37 14.27
CA GLY A 146 -7.00 -8.74 14.59
C GLY A 146 -7.63 -9.72 13.59
N ASP A 147 -7.97 -10.91 14.03
CA ASP A 147 -8.49 -11.98 13.15
C ASP A 147 -9.81 -11.64 12.44
N ARG A 148 -10.46 -10.51 12.78
CA ARG A 148 -11.71 -10.07 12.12
C ARG A 148 -11.53 -9.70 10.65
N SER A 149 -10.33 -9.41 10.19
CA SER A 149 -10.04 -9.18 8.76
C SER A 149 -9.74 -10.46 7.97
N LEU A 150 -9.52 -11.60 8.63
CA LEU A 150 -9.19 -12.85 7.93
C LEU A 150 -10.29 -13.36 6.97
N PRO A 151 -11.60 -13.23 7.25
CA PRO A 151 -12.64 -13.59 6.29
C PRO A 151 -12.52 -12.81 4.98
N LEU A 152 -12.30 -11.48 5.04
CA LEU A 152 -12.10 -10.65 3.86
C LEU A 152 -10.80 -11.00 3.15
N LEU A 153 -9.71 -11.20 3.88
CA LEU A 153 -8.42 -11.61 3.31
C LEU A 153 -8.56 -12.90 2.48
N LYS A 154 -9.22 -13.93 3.04
CA LYS A 154 -9.45 -15.19 2.32
C LYS A 154 -10.33 -14.99 1.09
N SER A 155 -11.35 -14.15 1.21
CA SER A 155 -12.28 -13.84 0.13
C SER A 155 -11.58 -13.12 -1.02
N VAL A 156 -10.77 -12.08 -0.74
CA VAL A 156 -10.08 -11.33 -1.80
C VAL A 156 -9.07 -12.19 -2.56
N VAL A 157 -8.36 -13.09 -1.87
CA VAL A 157 -7.47 -14.06 -2.53
C VAL A 157 -8.26 -14.94 -3.50
N LYS A 158 -9.40 -15.49 -3.05
CA LYS A 158 -10.27 -16.28 -3.90
C LYS A 158 -10.75 -15.50 -5.12
N TRP A 159 -11.29 -14.30 -4.92
CA TRP A 159 -11.82 -13.48 -6.02
C TRP A 159 -10.75 -13.11 -7.04
N ALA A 160 -9.56 -12.74 -6.57
CA ALA A 160 -8.45 -12.40 -7.44
C ALA A 160 -8.00 -13.58 -8.30
N ARG A 161 -7.99 -14.80 -7.74
CA ARG A 161 -7.63 -16.04 -8.48
C ARG A 161 -8.70 -16.48 -9.50
N GLU A 162 -9.92 -15.95 -9.41
CA GLU A 162 -10.98 -16.21 -10.39
C GLU A 162 -10.91 -15.29 -11.61
N VAL A 163 -10.04 -14.28 -11.60
CA VAL A 163 -9.82 -13.37 -12.74
C VAL A 163 -8.54 -13.74 -13.47
N ASP A 164 -8.63 -13.80 -14.81
CA ASP A 164 -7.46 -14.03 -15.65
C ASP A 164 -6.61 -12.77 -15.78
N VAL A 165 -5.54 -12.70 -14.99
CA VAL A 165 -4.57 -11.60 -14.99
C VAL A 165 -3.16 -12.14 -15.30
N LYS A 166 -2.37 -11.35 -16.03
CA LYS A 166 -0.98 -11.73 -16.34
C LYS A 166 0.01 -11.33 -15.25
N GLN A 167 -0.36 -10.35 -14.41
CA GLN A 167 0.50 -9.89 -13.35
C GLN A 167 0.48 -10.86 -12.17
N PRO A 168 1.62 -11.04 -11.49
CA PRO A 168 1.65 -11.78 -10.24
C PRO A 168 0.81 -11.10 -9.15
N ILE A 169 0.36 -11.90 -8.20
CA ILE A 169 -0.45 -11.50 -7.06
C ILE A 169 0.39 -11.69 -5.79
N THR A 170 0.24 -10.80 -4.83
CA THR A 170 0.88 -10.91 -3.52
C THR A 170 -0.03 -10.47 -2.38
N VAL A 171 0.25 -10.99 -1.19
CA VAL A 171 -0.21 -10.48 0.11
C VAL A 171 1.01 -10.42 1.03
N GLY A 172 1.33 -9.24 1.54
CA GLY A 172 2.57 -9.02 2.28
C GLY A 172 2.60 -9.67 3.68
N VAL A 173 3.75 -10.24 4.01
CA VAL A 173 4.11 -10.61 5.39
C VAL A 173 4.51 -9.35 6.14
N TRP A 174 3.91 -9.06 7.30
CA TRP A 174 4.17 -7.79 7.98
C TRP A 174 4.33 -7.89 9.51
N CYS A 175 3.87 -8.96 10.13
CA CYS A 175 3.87 -9.10 11.60
C CYS A 175 4.35 -10.49 12.05
N GLY A 176 4.45 -10.69 13.37
CA GLY A 176 4.90 -11.95 13.96
C GLY A 176 3.84 -13.07 14.04
N ASN A 177 2.72 -12.95 13.33
CA ASN A 177 1.68 -13.99 13.30
C ASN A 177 2.03 -15.07 12.27
N GLU A 178 2.55 -16.21 12.73
CA GLU A 178 3.00 -17.30 11.86
C GLU A 178 1.89 -17.87 10.97
N GLY A 179 0.67 -18.02 11.50
CA GLY A 179 -0.47 -18.54 10.75
C GLY A 179 -0.89 -17.60 9.62
N LEU A 180 -0.96 -16.30 9.91
CA LEU A 180 -1.22 -15.28 8.90
C LEU A 180 -0.11 -15.24 7.85
N ASN A 181 1.15 -15.21 8.29
CA ASN A 181 2.30 -15.16 7.39
C ASN A 181 2.33 -16.38 6.46
N ARG A 182 2.08 -17.58 6.98
CA ARG A 182 1.99 -18.78 6.14
C ARG A 182 0.87 -18.68 5.13
N PHE A 183 -0.31 -18.21 5.51
CA PHE A 183 -1.41 -17.97 4.58
C PHE A 183 -1.01 -16.97 3.47
N CYS A 184 -0.38 -15.85 3.82
CA CYS A 184 0.09 -14.86 2.85
C CYS A 184 1.11 -15.48 1.87
N LEU A 185 2.09 -16.21 2.39
CA LEU A 185 3.10 -16.87 1.57
C LEU A 185 2.49 -17.93 0.64
N ASP A 186 1.58 -18.76 1.13
CA ASP A 186 0.96 -19.82 0.33
C ASP A 186 0.08 -19.29 -0.82
N ASN A 187 -0.39 -18.05 -0.70
CA ASN A 187 -1.31 -17.44 -1.66
C ASN A 187 -0.68 -16.34 -2.54
N SER A 188 0.64 -16.15 -2.46
CA SER A 188 1.37 -15.15 -3.24
C SER A 188 2.20 -15.76 -4.35
N ASP A 189 2.25 -15.15 -5.52
CA ASP A 189 3.14 -15.56 -6.63
C ASP A 189 4.56 -15.02 -6.42
N ILE A 190 4.68 -13.85 -5.82
CA ILE A 190 5.93 -13.27 -5.34
C ILE A 190 5.80 -13.01 -3.83
N VAL A 191 6.90 -13.15 -3.11
CA VAL A 191 6.93 -12.90 -1.67
C VAL A 191 7.09 -11.41 -1.43
N SER A 192 6.11 -10.76 -0.81
CA SER A 192 6.25 -9.38 -0.35
C SER A 192 6.27 -9.31 1.18
N PHE A 193 6.98 -8.32 1.73
CA PHE A 193 7.07 -8.15 3.18
C PHE A 193 7.32 -6.70 3.58
N HIS A 194 7.04 -6.38 4.85
CA HIS A 194 7.39 -5.13 5.49
C HIS A 194 8.52 -5.34 6.49
N CYS A 195 9.53 -4.48 6.49
CA CYS A 195 10.62 -4.56 7.43
C CYS A 195 11.15 -3.16 7.79
N TYR A 196 10.83 -2.71 8.98
CA TYR A 196 11.23 -1.41 9.51
C TYR A 196 12.40 -1.50 10.51
N ALA A 197 13.12 -2.62 10.51
CA ALA A 197 14.23 -2.91 11.42
C ALA A 197 15.59 -2.52 10.81
N ASP A 198 16.67 -2.72 11.58
CA ASP A 198 18.04 -2.44 11.16
C ASP A 198 18.53 -3.36 10.02
N ALA A 199 19.74 -3.07 9.52
CA ALA A 199 20.35 -3.79 8.40
C ALA A 199 20.53 -5.31 8.66
N ASN A 200 20.88 -5.70 9.89
CA ASN A 200 21.10 -7.12 10.21
C ASN A 200 19.79 -7.90 10.22
N HIS A 201 18.77 -7.34 10.86
CA HIS A 201 17.43 -7.93 10.85
C HIS A 201 16.87 -8.01 9.43
N THR A 202 16.96 -6.93 8.66
CA THR A 202 16.51 -6.89 7.26
C THR A 202 17.20 -7.96 6.41
N ARG A 203 18.54 -8.11 6.55
CA ARG A 203 19.30 -9.16 5.84
C ARG A 203 18.80 -10.56 6.16
N ASN A 204 18.61 -10.84 7.44
CA ASN A 204 18.14 -12.15 7.89
C ASN A 204 16.72 -12.42 7.37
N THR A 205 15.85 -11.44 7.40
CA THR A 205 14.48 -11.55 6.86
C THR A 205 14.51 -11.83 5.36
N CYS A 206 15.32 -11.10 4.57
CA CYS A 206 15.48 -11.37 3.14
C CYS A 206 15.92 -12.81 2.88
N ARG A 207 16.93 -13.27 3.59
CA ARG A 207 17.46 -14.65 3.43
C ARG A 207 16.45 -15.73 3.82
N GLU A 208 15.69 -15.49 4.87
CA GLU A 208 14.63 -16.42 5.30
C GLU A 208 13.53 -16.53 4.24
N LEU A 209 13.03 -15.38 3.77
CA LEU A 209 11.95 -15.36 2.78
C LEU A 209 12.38 -15.89 1.40
N LYS A 210 13.64 -15.76 1.03
CA LYS A 210 14.19 -16.38 -0.19
C LYS A 210 14.11 -17.90 -0.20
N LYS A 211 14.03 -18.56 0.97
CA LYS A 211 13.86 -20.01 1.06
C LYS A 211 12.52 -20.49 0.46
N GLU A 212 11.55 -19.60 0.31
CA GLU A 212 10.30 -19.90 -0.39
C GLU A 212 10.49 -20.17 -1.90
N GLY A 213 11.69 -19.91 -2.46
CA GLY A 213 12.03 -20.21 -3.87
C GLY A 213 11.32 -19.33 -4.90
N ARG A 214 10.82 -18.17 -4.49
CA ARG A 214 10.10 -17.20 -5.33
C ARG A 214 10.80 -15.83 -5.25
N PRO A 215 10.56 -14.92 -6.22
CA PRO A 215 11.04 -13.53 -6.11
C PRO A 215 10.56 -12.89 -4.81
N VAL A 216 11.43 -12.09 -4.19
CA VAL A 216 11.16 -11.41 -2.92
C VAL A 216 11.23 -9.89 -3.10
N ILE A 217 10.29 -9.16 -2.52
CA ILE A 217 10.25 -7.71 -2.54
C ILE A 217 9.86 -7.15 -1.16
N CYS A 218 10.61 -6.19 -0.64
CA CYS A 218 10.23 -5.44 0.55
C CYS A 218 9.34 -4.26 0.14
N THR A 219 8.07 -4.32 0.48
CA THR A 219 7.07 -3.33 0.03
C THR A 219 6.90 -2.15 0.98
N GLU A 220 7.48 -2.22 2.17
CA GLU A 220 7.59 -1.08 3.09
C GLU A 220 8.84 -1.21 3.98
N TRP A 221 9.59 -0.12 4.06
CA TRP A 221 10.75 0.00 4.94
C TRP A 221 11.06 1.46 5.23
N MET A 222 12.06 1.71 6.03
CA MET A 222 12.60 2.98 6.51
C MET A 222 11.95 3.46 7.81
N ASN A 223 12.71 3.29 8.90
CA ASN A 223 12.38 3.76 10.25
C ASN A 223 13.65 4.27 10.92
N ARG A 224 13.92 5.57 10.88
CA ARG A 224 15.15 6.17 11.38
C ARG A 224 15.45 5.83 12.84
N PRO A 225 14.49 5.86 13.78
CA PRO A 225 14.74 5.45 15.17
C PRO A 225 15.21 3.99 15.34
N ALA A 226 14.84 3.11 14.43
CA ALA A 226 15.27 1.72 14.42
C ALA A 226 16.51 1.47 13.53
N ALA A 227 17.27 2.50 13.19
CA ALA A 227 18.41 2.46 12.29
C ALA A 227 18.10 1.92 10.87
N SER A 228 16.84 1.84 10.50
CA SER A 228 16.39 1.56 9.13
C SER A 228 16.44 2.85 8.33
N THR A 229 17.55 3.08 7.65
CA THR A 229 17.80 4.30 6.87
C THR A 229 18.34 3.97 5.49
N ILE A 230 18.29 4.93 4.57
CA ILE A 230 18.82 4.74 3.21
C ILE A 230 20.28 4.25 3.25
N PRO A 231 21.22 4.90 3.97
CA PRO A 231 22.61 4.45 4.00
C PRO A 231 22.84 3.08 4.62
N THR A 232 21.98 2.65 5.55
CA THR A 232 22.19 1.40 6.28
C THR A 232 21.49 0.19 5.69
N VAL A 233 20.27 0.35 5.14
CA VAL A 233 19.41 -0.75 4.72
C VAL A 233 19.31 -0.89 3.20
N LEU A 234 19.36 0.21 2.42
CA LEU A 234 19.31 0.11 0.97
C LEU A 234 20.45 -0.75 0.37
N PRO A 235 21.72 -0.68 0.86
CA PRO A 235 22.76 -1.59 0.41
C PRO A 235 22.45 -3.06 0.68
N VAL A 236 21.74 -3.38 1.77
CA VAL A 236 21.34 -4.75 2.10
C VAL A 236 20.39 -5.31 1.04
N PHE A 237 19.39 -4.54 0.62
CA PHE A 237 18.51 -4.97 -0.45
C PHE A 237 19.23 -5.21 -1.77
N ALA A 238 20.22 -4.37 -2.09
CA ALA A 238 21.05 -4.55 -3.29
C ALA A 238 21.92 -5.82 -3.19
N GLU A 239 22.59 -6.04 -2.06
CA GLU A 239 23.42 -7.22 -1.81
C GLU A 239 22.61 -8.52 -1.82
N GLU A 240 21.40 -8.48 -1.28
CA GLU A 240 20.50 -9.64 -1.24
C GLU A 240 19.66 -9.75 -2.53
N GLU A 241 19.81 -8.89 -3.53
CA GLU A 241 19.03 -8.87 -4.78
C GLU A 241 17.52 -8.89 -4.52
N VAL A 242 17.07 -8.07 -3.57
CA VAL A 242 15.67 -7.90 -3.17
C VAL A 242 15.19 -6.53 -3.60
N GLY A 243 14.10 -6.47 -4.36
CA GLY A 243 13.42 -5.21 -4.67
C GLY A 243 12.92 -4.54 -3.40
N CYS A 244 12.89 -3.19 -3.37
CA CYS A 244 12.41 -2.50 -2.18
C CYS A 244 11.65 -1.21 -2.51
N MET A 245 10.61 -0.92 -1.70
CA MET A 245 9.80 0.29 -1.77
C MET A 245 9.79 0.94 -0.39
N MET A 246 10.31 2.15 -0.28
CA MET A 246 10.23 2.90 0.98
C MET A 246 8.82 3.46 1.16
N TRP A 247 8.35 3.51 2.40
CA TRP A 247 7.05 4.10 2.70
C TRP A 247 7.09 5.62 2.68
N GLY A 248 6.34 6.22 1.73
CA GLY A 248 6.23 7.65 1.50
C GLY A 248 7.13 8.15 0.38
N LEU A 249 6.53 8.82 -0.60
CA LEU A 249 7.22 9.34 -1.78
C LEU A 249 7.67 10.79 -1.57
N VAL A 250 6.75 11.67 -1.22
CA VAL A 250 6.97 13.10 -1.05
C VAL A 250 6.36 13.61 0.26
N THR A 251 6.81 14.76 0.72
CA THR A 251 6.17 15.44 1.85
C THR A 251 4.85 16.05 1.39
N GLY A 252 3.77 15.68 2.06
CA GLY A 252 2.41 16.11 1.74
C GLY A 252 1.48 15.83 2.91
N LYS A 253 0.30 15.27 2.64
CA LYS A 253 -0.62 14.82 3.71
C LYS A 253 0.02 13.72 4.56
N LYS A 254 0.88 12.89 3.99
CA LYS A 254 1.85 12.07 4.75
C LYS A 254 3.12 12.87 4.97
N GLN A 255 3.71 12.72 6.14
CA GLN A 255 4.90 13.43 6.54
C GLN A 255 6.02 12.44 6.92
N THR A 256 6.26 11.44 6.06
CA THR A 256 7.26 10.38 6.30
C THR A 256 8.72 10.89 6.31
N ALA A 257 8.94 12.13 5.89
CA ALA A 257 10.20 12.85 6.15
C ALA A 257 10.46 13.02 7.65
N ARG A 258 9.43 12.95 8.49
CA ARG A 258 9.55 13.02 9.94
C ARG A 258 9.80 11.67 10.56
N THR A 259 10.36 11.70 11.76
CA THR A 259 10.68 10.50 12.53
C THR A 259 9.43 9.80 13.04
N TRP A 260 9.37 8.49 12.95
CA TRP A 260 8.30 7.68 13.53
C TRP A 260 8.16 7.94 15.03
N GLY A 261 6.92 8.01 15.50
CA GLY A 261 6.65 8.32 16.90
C GLY A 261 6.81 9.79 17.27
N HIS A 262 7.35 10.63 16.38
CA HIS A 262 7.36 12.06 16.63
C HIS A 262 5.91 12.56 16.65
N ARG A 263 5.53 13.09 17.81
CA ARG A 263 4.28 13.81 18.02
C ARG A 263 4.68 15.21 18.49
N PRO A 264 4.15 16.28 17.88
CA PRO A 264 4.40 17.61 18.40
C PRO A 264 3.90 17.66 19.86
N ALA A 265 4.69 18.24 20.75
CA ALA A 265 4.21 18.55 22.09
C ALA A 265 2.98 19.45 21.98
N HIS A 266 1.98 19.25 22.84
CA HIS A 266 0.84 20.14 22.91
C HIS A 266 1.33 21.57 23.12
N GLY A 267 1.17 22.44 22.12
CA GLY A 267 1.61 23.84 22.16
C GLY A 267 2.75 24.24 21.21
N GLU A 268 3.43 23.29 20.54
CA GLU A 268 4.49 23.61 19.56
C GLU A 268 3.96 24.00 18.17
N ASP A 269 2.66 23.96 17.95
CA ASP A 269 2.01 24.20 16.65
C ASP A 269 1.49 25.63 16.46
N GLN A 270 1.97 26.59 17.24
CA GLN A 270 1.60 28.00 17.14
C GLN A 270 2.76 28.84 16.61
N GLY A 271 3.14 28.60 15.35
CA GLY A 271 4.15 29.41 14.68
C GLY A 271 4.05 29.30 13.17
#